data_685f7c8bcae92a95b604b2d2603ac74a
#
_entry.id   685f7c8bcae92a95b604b2d2603ac74a
#
_cell.length_a   1.000
_cell.length_b   1.000
_cell.length_c   1.000
_cell.angle_alpha   90.00
_cell.angle_beta   90.00
_cell.angle_gamma   90.00
#
_symmetry.space_group_name_H-M   'P 1'
#
loop_
_entity.id
_entity.type
_entity.pdbx_description
1 polymer ?
#
loop_
_entity_poly.entity_id
_entity_poly.type
_entity_poly.pdbx_seq_one_letter_code
_entity_poly.pdbx_strand_id
1 'polypeptide(L)'
;MIRRTWQSGMIALARSQIAKVAMQRFGAASALASRFVAGANPEEAVDRATALHVQHSIHGSLFYLGEYVDRADLVAENVSAKLAIAALLGRAGLDVHVSVDPTQIGHSLDPAKARRNAFAIAEAIQQASGKGPGVHALMFDMEDHSVIDATIALHDAVISAGLPAALTLQAYLRRTEADIRAQIRRGACVRLVKGAFVAGRDIAFMRQTEIKVNSRRLIELMFSREARDAGFYPSIATHDDQLQAYALERAGARGWRAGEYEFEMLLGVRGDVAENLARRGERVRLYLPFGRDWWPYAVRRIGENPRNATLLLRSLVGI
;
A
#
# COMPACT_ATOMS: atom_id res chain seq x y z
N MET A 1 14.58 2.30 -24.45
CA MET A 1 14.62 0.89 -24.86
C MET A 1 15.10 0.00 -23.72
N ILE A 2 16.27 0.19 -23.15
CA ILE A 2 16.89 -0.62 -22.07
C ILE A 2 15.95 -0.85 -20.87
N ARG A 3 15.26 0.18 -20.38
CA ARG A 3 14.36 0.07 -19.22
C ARG A 3 13.14 -0.83 -19.46
N ARG A 4 12.58 -0.83 -20.68
CA ARG A 4 11.44 -1.71 -21.03
C ARG A 4 11.88 -3.17 -21.14
N THR A 5 13.02 -3.44 -21.77
CA THR A 5 13.59 -4.79 -21.88
C THR A 5 13.94 -5.36 -20.51
N TRP A 6 14.52 -4.54 -19.63
CA TRP A 6 14.79 -4.88 -18.24
C TRP A 6 13.51 -5.25 -17.47
N GLN A 7 12.48 -4.41 -17.54
CA GLN A 7 11.20 -4.67 -16.87
C GLN A 7 10.53 -5.96 -17.38
N SER A 8 10.54 -6.19 -18.69
CA SER A 8 9.99 -7.43 -19.25
C SER A 8 10.76 -8.68 -18.80
N GLY A 9 12.09 -8.60 -18.72
CA GLY A 9 12.92 -9.68 -18.17
C GLY A 9 12.64 -9.96 -16.69
N MET A 10 12.44 -8.91 -15.90
CA MET A 10 12.11 -9.04 -14.48
C MET A 10 10.71 -9.61 -14.26
N ILE A 11 9.73 -9.26 -15.10
CA ILE A 11 8.38 -9.86 -15.04
C ILE A 11 8.45 -11.36 -15.38
N ALA A 12 9.22 -11.74 -16.41
CA ALA A 12 9.43 -13.15 -16.75
C ALA A 12 10.09 -13.92 -15.60
N LEU A 13 11.11 -13.32 -14.96
CA LEU A 13 11.79 -13.89 -13.79
C LEU A 13 10.85 -14.04 -12.58
N ALA A 14 10.00 -13.05 -12.33
CA ALA A 14 9.01 -13.09 -11.26
C ALA A 14 8.03 -14.28 -11.42
N ARG A 15 7.68 -14.62 -12.65
CA ARG A 15 6.78 -15.75 -13.00
C ARG A 15 7.48 -17.11 -13.07
N SER A 16 8.81 -17.15 -13.03
CA SER A 16 9.57 -18.39 -13.14
C SER A 16 9.54 -19.19 -11.85
N GLN A 17 8.85 -20.33 -11.87
CA GLN A 17 8.84 -21.29 -10.74
C GLN A 17 10.23 -21.88 -10.48
N ILE A 18 11.03 -22.09 -11.51
CA ILE A 18 12.41 -22.59 -11.38
C ILE A 18 13.27 -21.58 -10.62
N ALA A 19 13.19 -20.30 -10.99
CA ALA A 19 13.91 -19.24 -10.30
C ALA A 19 13.44 -19.09 -8.85
N LYS A 20 12.13 -19.17 -8.59
CA LYS A 20 11.54 -19.14 -7.25
C LYS A 20 12.10 -20.25 -6.36
N VAL A 21 12.05 -21.51 -6.82
CA VAL A 21 12.54 -22.67 -6.06
C VAL A 21 14.05 -22.61 -5.85
N ALA A 22 14.81 -22.23 -6.86
CA ALA A 22 16.25 -22.07 -6.74
C ALA A 22 16.60 -21.01 -5.68
N MET A 23 15.97 -19.83 -5.74
CA MET A 23 16.22 -18.73 -4.80
C MET A 23 15.76 -19.05 -3.37
N GLN A 24 14.69 -19.79 -3.19
CA GLN A 24 14.24 -20.21 -1.86
C GLN A 24 15.22 -21.17 -1.16
N ARG A 25 16.06 -21.88 -1.92
CA ARG A 25 17.09 -22.80 -1.39
C ARG A 25 18.40 -22.11 -1.01
N PHE A 26 18.68 -20.91 -1.51
CA PHE A 26 19.90 -20.19 -1.22
C PHE A 26 19.67 -19.13 -0.15
N GLY A 27 20.53 -19.10 0.89
CA GLY A 27 20.45 -18.14 2.01
C GLY A 27 20.51 -16.66 1.59
N ALA A 28 21.02 -16.38 0.38
CA ALA A 28 20.99 -15.06 -0.24
C ALA A 28 19.57 -14.54 -0.54
N ALA A 29 18.57 -15.44 -0.68
CA ALA A 29 17.17 -15.07 -0.80
C ALA A 29 16.64 -14.41 0.47
N SER A 30 17.17 -14.76 1.65
CA SER A 30 16.76 -14.18 2.93
C SER A 30 17.12 -12.70 3.05
N ALA A 31 18.31 -12.29 2.58
CA ALA A 31 18.74 -10.89 2.61
C ALA A 31 17.93 -10.01 1.65
N LEU A 32 17.55 -10.56 0.49
CA LEU A 32 16.68 -9.86 -0.47
C LEU A 32 15.24 -9.77 0.04
N ALA A 33 14.71 -10.88 0.59
CA ALA A 33 13.38 -10.92 1.19
C ALA A 33 13.29 -9.92 2.35
N SER A 34 14.21 -9.97 3.31
CA SER A 34 14.20 -9.10 4.50
C SER A 34 14.28 -7.60 4.18
N ARG A 35 14.77 -7.23 2.98
CA ARG A 35 14.78 -5.84 2.55
C ARG A 35 13.39 -5.31 2.17
N PHE A 36 12.57 -6.14 1.49
CA PHE A 36 11.30 -5.70 0.90
C PHE A 36 10.07 -6.34 1.56
N VAL A 37 10.26 -7.32 2.43
CA VAL A 37 9.21 -8.11 3.06
C VAL A 37 9.41 -8.09 4.57
N ALA A 38 8.34 -7.88 5.31
CA ALA A 38 8.37 -7.70 6.75
C ALA A 38 8.53 -9.02 7.53
N GLY A 39 8.26 -10.16 6.90
CA GLY A 39 8.36 -11.49 7.52
C GLY A 39 7.63 -12.55 6.73
N ALA A 40 7.77 -13.81 7.12
CA ALA A 40 7.11 -14.95 6.48
C ALA A 40 5.72 -15.24 7.06
N ASN A 41 5.39 -14.68 8.22
CA ASN A 41 4.16 -14.89 8.98
C ASN A 41 3.71 -13.59 9.68
N PRO A 42 2.49 -13.55 10.25
CA PRO A 42 1.97 -12.35 10.92
C PRO A 42 2.81 -11.88 12.10
N GLU A 43 3.37 -12.78 12.89
CA GLU A 43 4.17 -12.48 14.08
C GLU A 43 5.44 -11.71 13.70
N GLU A 44 6.22 -12.23 12.74
CA GLU A 44 7.43 -11.56 12.24
C GLU A 44 7.10 -10.19 11.64
N ALA A 45 5.96 -10.07 10.94
CA ALA A 45 5.54 -8.80 10.34
C ALA A 45 5.21 -7.74 11.40
N VAL A 46 4.56 -8.13 12.51
CA VAL A 46 4.27 -7.22 13.63
C VAL A 46 5.53 -6.88 14.40
N ASP A 47 6.45 -7.83 14.61
CA ASP A 47 7.76 -7.55 15.22
C ASP A 47 8.53 -6.52 14.40
N ARG A 48 8.51 -6.64 13.07
CA ARG A 48 9.13 -5.66 12.17
C ARG A 48 8.46 -4.29 12.25
N ALA A 49 7.12 -4.23 12.29
CA ALA A 49 6.38 -2.99 12.46
C ALA A 49 6.67 -2.33 13.81
N THR A 50 6.76 -3.13 14.88
CA THR A 50 7.11 -2.67 16.24
C THR A 50 8.52 -2.08 16.25
N ALA A 51 9.50 -2.76 15.66
CA ALA A 51 10.86 -2.26 15.57
C ALA A 51 10.95 -0.91 14.83
N LEU A 52 10.25 -0.77 13.70
CA LEU A 52 10.18 0.49 12.94
C LEU A 52 9.54 1.62 13.74
N HIS A 53 8.47 1.30 14.48
CA HIS A 53 7.79 2.29 15.31
C HIS A 53 8.66 2.76 16.49
N VAL A 54 9.26 1.83 17.21
CA VAL A 54 10.11 2.13 18.39
C VAL A 54 11.38 2.88 17.98
N GLN A 55 12.02 2.47 16.88
CA GLN A 55 13.33 3.03 16.49
C GLN A 55 13.21 4.34 15.72
N HIS A 56 12.15 4.51 14.93
CA HIS A 56 12.04 5.60 13.96
C HIS A 56 10.73 6.37 14.01
N SER A 57 9.77 6.01 14.88
CA SER A 57 8.40 6.55 14.90
C SER A 57 7.67 6.37 13.55
N ILE A 58 8.00 5.30 12.84
CA ILE A 58 7.40 4.94 11.54
C ILE A 58 6.31 3.91 11.78
N HIS A 59 5.13 4.15 11.21
CA HIS A 59 3.97 3.26 11.28
C HIS A 59 4.00 2.19 10.17
N GLY A 60 3.22 1.12 10.32
CA GLY A 60 3.10 0.07 9.33
C GLY A 60 1.71 0.00 8.69
N SER A 61 1.65 -0.39 7.42
CA SER A 61 0.46 -0.89 6.72
C SER A 61 0.76 -2.31 6.28
N LEU A 62 0.12 -3.31 6.89
CA LEU A 62 0.50 -4.71 6.69
C LEU A 62 -0.32 -5.34 5.57
N PHE A 63 0.37 -5.98 4.63
CA PHE A 63 -0.23 -6.62 3.46
C PHE A 63 0.22 -8.08 3.32
N TYR A 64 -0.75 -9.00 3.37
CA TYR A 64 -0.45 -10.41 3.14
C TYR A 64 -0.23 -10.70 1.65
N LEU A 65 0.95 -11.26 1.34
CA LEU A 65 1.32 -11.61 -0.02
C LEU A 65 0.60 -12.89 -0.44
N GLY A 66 -0.13 -12.80 -1.53
CA GLY A 66 -0.85 -13.88 -2.17
C GLY A 66 -1.48 -13.30 -3.42
N GLU A 67 -0.83 -13.50 -4.57
CA GLU A 67 -1.30 -12.98 -5.86
C GLU A 67 -2.16 -14.02 -6.58
N TYR A 68 -3.08 -13.51 -7.43
CA TYR A 68 -3.94 -14.33 -8.28
C TYR A 68 -4.79 -15.33 -7.51
N VAL A 69 -5.58 -14.82 -6.57
CA VAL A 69 -6.48 -15.61 -5.75
C VAL A 69 -7.70 -16.00 -6.58
N ASP A 70 -7.64 -17.19 -7.17
CA ASP A 70 -8.66 -17.78 -8.03
C ASP A 70 -9.37 -18.99 -7.41
N ARG A 71 -9.07 -19.29 -6.11
CA ARG A 71 -9.59 -20.44 -5.38
C ARG A 71 -10.11 -20.04 -4.00
N ALA A 72 -11.16 -20.73 -3.57
CA ALA A 72 -11.83 -20.41 -2.32
C ALA A 72 -10.99 -20.67 -1.05
N ASP A 73 -10.07 -21.65 -1.10
CA ASP A 73 -9.14 -21.94 -0.01
C ASP A 73 -8.07 -20.84 0.16
N LEU A 74 -7.56 -20.29 -0.96
CA LEU A 74 -6.65 -19.15 -0.93
C LEU A 74 -7.32 -17.87 -0.41
N VAL A 75 -8.60 -17.66 -0.75
CA VAL A 75 -9.40 -16.57 -0.16
C VAL A 75 -9.49 -16.72 1.35
N ALA A 76 -9.80 -17.95 1.84
CA ALA A 76 -9.91 -18.20 3.27
C ALA A 76 -8.59 -18.00 4.01
N GLU A 77 -7.46 -18.42 3.42
CA GLU A 77 -6.12 -18.19 3.95
C GLU A 77 -5.81 -16.67 4.04
N ASN A 78 -6.09 -15.92 2.98
CA ASN A 78 -5.88 -14.47 2.95
C ASN A 78 -6.69 -13.75 4.02
N VAL A 79 -7.97 -14.10 4.18
CA VAL A 79 -8.84 -13.51 5.20
C VAL A 79 -8.34 -13.86 6.60
N SER A 80 -7.98 -15.13 6.85
CA SER A 80 -7.44 -15.59 8.12
C SER A 80 -6.16 -14.84 8.51
N ALA A 81 -5.23 -14.65 7.56
CA ALA A 81 -4.01 -13.91 7.81
C ALA A 81 -4.30 -12.43 8.17
N LYS A 82 -5.28 -11.80 7.53
CA LYS A 82 -5.67 -10.41 7.82
C LYS A 82 -6.34 -10.26 9.19
N LEU A 83 -7.16 -11.20 9.58
CA LEU A 83 -7.76 -11.25 10.93
C LEU A 83 -6.70 -11.44 12.01
N ALA A 84 -5.74 -12.35 11.79
CA ALA A 84 -4.64 -12.60 12.71
C ALA A 84 -3.76 -11.34 12.88
N ILE A 85 -3.42 -10.66 11.76
CA ILE A 85 -2.58 -9.46 11.80
C ILE A 85 -3.29 -8.30 12.53
N ALA A 86 -4.59 -8.12 12.34
CA ALA A 86 -5.36 -7.11 13.05
C ALA A 86 -5.29 -7.30 14.57
N ALA A 87 -5.49 -8.53 15.03
CA ALA A 87 -5.41 -8.88 16.45
C ALA A 87 -3.99 -8.69 17.03
N LEU A 88 -2.95 -9.04 16.26
CA LEU A 88 -1.54 -8.87 16.68
C LEU A 88 -1.15 -7.39 16.79
N LEU A 89 -1.51 -6.57 15.79
CA LEU A 89 -1.27 -5.13 15.82
C LEU A 89 -1.94 -4.45 17.02
N GLY A 90 -3.19 -4.82 17.31
CA GLY A 90 -3.90 -4.29 18.47
C GLY A 90 -3.22 -4.66 19.79
N ARG A 91 -2.77 -5.90 19.96
CA ARG A 91 -2.02 -6.33 21.15
C ARG A 91 -0.66 -5.62 21.28
N ALA A 92 -0.03 -5.29 20.17
CA ALA A 92 1.22 -4.53 20.16
C ALA A 92 1.04 -3.03 20.39
N GLY A 93 -0.20 -2.52 20.50
CA GLY A 93 -0.49 -1.10 20.66
C GLY A 93 -0.12 -0.25 19.44
N LEU A 94 -0.06 -0.87 18.25
CA LEU A 94 0.25 -0.20 16.99
C LEU A 94 -1.02 0.24 16.26
N ASP A 95 -0.85 1.06 15.21
CA ASP A 95 -1.92 1.30 14.25
C ASP A 95 -2.41 -0.03 13.67
N VAL A 96 -3.69 -0.34 13.84
CA VAL A 96 -4.31 -1.52 13.22
C VAL A 96 -4.65 -1.16 11.78
N HIS A 97 -3.64 -1.24 10.90
CA HIS A 97 -3.74 -0.82 9.51
C HIS A 97 -3.38 -1.99 8.59
N VAL A 98 -4.39 -2.55 7.93
CA VAL A 98 -4.29 -3.77 7.11
C VAL A 98 -4.69 -3.46 5.69
N SER A 99 -3.80 -3.72 4.73
CA SER A 99 -4.07 -3.56 3.31
C SER A 99 -4.65 -4.83 2.68
N VAL A 100 -5.55 -4.65 1.72
CA VAL A 100 -6.24 -5.73 1.01
C VAL A 100 -6.47 -5.38 -0.46
N ASP A 101 -6.14 -6.33 -1.35
CA ASP A 101 -6.67 -6.32 -2.70
C ASP A 101 -8.10 -6.94 -2.67
N PRO A 102 -9.11 -6.33 -3.29
CA PRO A 102 -10.45 -6.92 -3.35
C PRO A 102 -10.49 -8.33 -3.90
N THR A 103 -9.61 -8.67 -4.85
CA THR A 103 -9.51 -10.02 -5.41
C THR A 103 -8.99 -11.02 -4.39
N GLN A 104 -8.12 -10.64 -3.44
CA GLN A 104 -7.62 -11.50 -2.38
C GLN A 104 -8.72 -11.95 -1.40
N ILE A 105 -9.76 -11.15 -1.24
CA ILE A 105 -10.89 -11.48 -0.37
C ILE A 105 -12.09 -12.06 -1.12
N GLY A 106 -11.89 -12.42 -2.40
CA GLY A 106 -12.81 -13.21 -3.20
C GLY A 106 -13.64 -12.44 -4.20
N HIS A 107 -13.34 -11.18 -4.51
CA HIS A 107 -14.16 -10.35 -5.40
C HIS A 107 -14.35 -10.99 -6.80
N SER A 108 -13.30 -11.61 -7.35
CA SER A 108 -13.38 -12.27 -8.66
C SER A 108 -14.18 -13.57 -8.66
N LEU A 109 -14.38 -14.19 -7.49
CA LEU A 109 -15.11 -15.45 -7.34
C LEU A 109 -16.57 -15.25 -6.94
N ASP A 110 -16.79 -14.42 -5.93
CA ASP A 110 -18.09 -14.10 -5.35
C ASP A 110 -18.04 -12.71 -4.69
N PRO A 111 -18.56 -11.66 -5.37
CA PRO A 111 -18.57 -10.30 -4.81
C PRO A 111 -19.32 -10.20 -3.48
N ALA A 112 -20.35 -11.01 -3.24
CA ALA A 112 -21.06 -11.02 -1.98
C ALA A 112 -20.21 -11.60 -0.84
N LYS A 113 -19.39 -12.63 -1.13
CA LYS A 113 -18.43 -13.18 -0.19
C LYS A 113 -17.32 -12.18 0.10
N ALA A 114 -16.80 -11.48 -0.93
CA ALA A 114 -15.82 -10.42 -0.74
C ALA A 114 -16.35 -9.31 0.19
N ARG A 115 -17.61 -8.92 0.03
CA ARG A 115 -18.26 -7.95 0.91
C ARG A 115 -18.29 -8.47 2.37
N ARG A 116 -18.75 -9.69 2.60
CA ARG A 116 -18.74 -10.30 3.96
C ARG A 116 -17.35 -10.34 4.57
N ASN A 117 -16.35 -10.72 3.78
CA ASN A 117 -14.96 -10.78 4.22
C ASN A 117 -14.39 -9.39 4.56
N ALA A 118 -14.69 -8.36 3.75
CA ALA A 118 -14.27 -6.99 4.02
C ALA A 118 -14.87 -6.47 5.34
N PHE A 119 -16.16 -6.73 5.58
CA PHE A 119 -16.82 -6.35 6.83
C PHE A 119 -16.20 -7.06 8.03
N ALA A 120 -15.99 -8.37 7.95
CA ALA A 120 -15.37 -9.16 9.03
C ALA A 120 -13.96 -8.64 9.38
N ILE A 121 -13.14 -8.27 8.37
CA ILE A 121 -11.80 -7.71 8.61
C ILE A 121 -11.90 -6.31 9.23
N ALA A 122 -12.79 -5.44 8.73
CA ALA A 122 -12.97 -4.09 9.26
C ALA A 122 -13.52 -4.10 10.71
N GLU A 123 -14.43 -5.03 11.04
CA GLU A 123 -14.91 -5.27 12.41
C GLU A 123 -13.78 -5.74 13.33
N ALA A 124 -12.93 -6.66 12.85
CA ALA A 124 -11.76 -7.11 13.61
C ALA A 124 -10.76 -5.97 13.86
N ILE A 125 -10.55 -5.08 12.88
CA ILE A 125 -9.73 -3.88 13.04
C ILE A 125 -10.35 -2.97 14.11
N GLN A 126 -11.65 -2.68 14.05
CA GLN A 126 -12.34 -1.86 15.02
C GLN A 126 -12.26 -2.42 16.45
N GLN A 127 -12.41 -3.74 16.59
CA GLN A 127 -12.29 -4.41 17.87
C GLN A 127 -10.85 -4.37 18.41
N ALA A 128 -9.85 -4.59 17.56
CA ALA A 128 -8.45 -4.63 17.94
C ALA A 128 -7.88 -3.23 18.26
N SER A 129 -8.32 -2.17 17.58
CA SER A 129 -7.87 -0.80 17.79
C SER A 129 -8.47 -0.17 19.05
N GLY A 130 -9.64 -0.64 19.49
CA GLY A 130 -10.34 -0.05 20.63
C GLY A 130 -10.63 1.44 20.42
N LYS A 131 -10.44 2.23 21.48
CA LYS A 131 -10.56 3.71 21.48
C LYS A 131 -9.18 4.39 21.49
N GLY A 132 -8.12 3.66 21.20
CA GLY A 132 -6.75 4.19 21.20
C GLY A 132 -6.55 5.22 20.07
N PRO A 133 -5.62 6.18 20.27
CA PRO A 133 -5.22 7.09 19.21
C PRO A 133 -4.50 6.32 18.10
N GLY A 134 -4.69 6.74 16.83
CA GLY A 134 -4.01 6.13 15.69
C GLY A 134 -4.80 6.27 14.40
N VAL A 135 -4.22 5.81 13.32
CA VAL A 135 -4.90 5.66 12.02
C VAL A 135 -5.13 4.17 11.78
N HIS A 136 -6.33 3.72 12.13
CA HIS A 136 -6.75 2.33 12.02
C HIS A 136 -7.64 2.19 10.79
N ALA A 137 -7.32 1.28 9.89
CA ALA A 137 -8.11 1.11 8.67
C ALA A 137 -7.92 -0.25 8.00
N LEU A 138 -8.98 -0.74 7.39
CA LEU A 138 -8.89 -1.66 6.27
C LEU A 138 -8.60 -0.82 5.02
N MET A 139 -7.35 -0.84 4.53
CA MET A 139 -6.95 -0.11 3.35
C MET A 139 -7.24 -0.94 2.11
N PHE A 140 -8.18 -0.49 1.30
CA PHE A 140 -8.45 -1.09 0.00
C PHE A 140 -7.40 -0.64 -1.02
N ASP A 141 -6.54 -1.56 -1.41
CA ASP A 141 -5.59 -1.32 -2.49
C ASP A 141 -6.30 -1.34 -3.84
N MET A 142 -5.83 -0.52 -4.76
CA MET A 142 -6.46 -0.39 -6.07
C MET A 142 -5.73 -1.27 -7.08
N GLU A 143 -6.49 -2.14 -7.70
CA GLU A 143 -6.04 -3.03 -8.75
C GLU A 143 -6.22 -2.38 -10.15
N ASP A 144 -6.47 -3.15 -11.18
CA ASP A 144 -6.65 -2.61 -12.53
C ASP A 144 -7.98 -1.85 -12.68
N HIS A 145 -8.14 -1.18 -13.81
CA HIS A 145 -9.27 -0.28 -14.06
C HIS A 145 -10.64 -0.98 -14.10
N SER A 146 -10.70 -2.29 -14.30
CA SER A 146 -11.96 -3.04 -14.42
C SER A 146 -12.66 -3.23 -13.07
N VAL A 147 -11.91 -3.16 -11.96
CA VAL A 147 -12.43 -3.38 -10.60
C VAL A 147 -12.55 -2.09 -9.77
N ILE A 148 -12.24 -0.92 -10.34
CA ILE A 148 -12.23 0.36 -9.60
C ILE A 148 -13.59 0.66 -8.98
N ASP A 149 -14.68 0.60 -9.76
CA ASP A 149 -16.01 0.93 -9.26
C ASP A 149 -16.47 -0.03 -8.17
N ALA A 150 -16.15 -1.31 -8.31
CA ALA A 150 -16.44 -2.32 -7.31
C ALA A 150 -15.64 -2.10 -6.02
N THR A 151 -14.37 -1.72 -6.13
CA THR A 151 -13.50 -1.40 -4.98
C THR A 151 -14.02 -0.18 -4.23
N ILE A 152 -14.38 0.90 -4.95
CA ILE A 152 -14.95 2.10 -4.35
C ILE A 152 -16.29 1.76 -3.66
N ALA A 153 -17.17 1.01 -4.32
CA ALA A 153 -18.45 0.62 -3.74
C ALA A 153 -18.29 -0.23 -2.48
N LEU A 154 -17.29 -1.13 -2.45
CA LEU A 154 -16.99 -1.96 -1.27
C LEU A 154 -16.47 -1.11 -0.11
N HIS A 155 -15.50 -0.22 -0.36
CA HIS A 155 -15.01 0.76 0.61
C HIS A 155 -16.14 1.63 1.17
N ASP A 156 -16.96 2.23 0.27
CA ASP A 156 -18.07 3.10 0.65
C ASP A 156 -19.12 2.38 1.51
N ALA A 157 -19.34 1.10 1.25
CA ALA A 157 -20.24 0.27 2.05
C ALA A 157 -19.69 0.04 3.48
N VAL A 158 -18.37 -0.17 3.62
CA VAL A 158 -17.71 -0.38 4.93
C VAL A 158 -17.75 0.91 5.75
N ILE A 159 -17.38 2.06 5.18
CA ILE A 159 -17.42 3.34 5.92
C ILE A 159 -18.85 3.78 6.25
N SER A 160 -19.82 3.49 5.38
CA SER A 160 -21.23 3.80 5.65
C SER A 160 -21.81 2.97 6.80
N ALA A 161 -21.21 1.84 7.12
CA ALA A 161 -21.54 1.04 8.30
C ALA A 161 -20.81 1.51 9.58
N GLY A 162 -20.05 2.61 9.52
CA GLY A 162 -19.28 3.13 10.66
C GLY A 162 -18.01 2.33 10.97
N LEU A 163 -17.56 1.49 10.04
CA LEU A 163 -16.35 0.67 10.19
C LEU A 163 -15.11 1.38 9.60
N PRO A 164 -13.92 1.16 10.18
CA PRO A 164 -12.71 1.83 9.75
C PRO A 164 -12.23 1.30 8.39
N ALA A 165 -12.22 2.16 7.37
CA ALA A 165 -11.67 1.83 6.07
C ALA A 165 -10.99 3.04 5.43
N ALA A 166 -10.07 2.75 4.50
CA ALA A 166 -9.36 3.71 3.68
C ALA A 166 -9.28 3.20 2.23
N LEU A 167 -9.10 4.10 1.27
CA LEU A 167 -9.14 3.80 -0.15
C LEU A 167 -7.86 4.25 -0.85
N THR A 168 -7.27 3.38 -1.68
CA THR A 168 -6.18 3.76 -2.58
C THR A 168 -6.74 4.28 -3.90
N LEU A 169 -6.29 5.45 -4.35
CA LEU A 169 -6.61 6.03 -5.65
C LEU A 169 -5.34 6.32 -6.46
N GLN A 170 -5.43 6.19 -7.78
CA GLN A 170 -4.28 6.16 -8.69
C GLN A 170 -4.21 7.43 -9.54
N ALA A 171 -3.15 8.24 -9.37
CA ALA A 171 -2.97 9.53 -10.04
C ALA A 171 -2.84 9.44 -11.58
N TYR A 172 -2.49 8.28 -12.13
CA TYR A 172 -2.39 8.12 -13.58
C TYR A 172 -3.76 8.05 -14.29
N LEU A 173 -4.84 7.77 -13.56
CA LEU A 173 -6.19 7.68 -14.11
C LEU A 173 -6.85 9.06 -14.23
N ARG A 174 -7.56 9.28 -15.32
CA ARG A 174 -8.26 10.54 -15.58
C ARG A 174 -9.43 10.79 -14.63
N ARG A 175 -10.07 9.72 -14.16
CA ARG A 175 -11.24 9.78 -13.25
C ARG A 175 -10.88 10.16 -11.81
N THR A 176 -9.61 10.00 -11.39
CA THR A 176 -9.18 10.09 -9.98
C THR A 176 -9.55 11.41 -9.30
N GLU A 177 -9.62 12.52 -10.04
CA GLU A 177 -10.09 13.78 -9.46
C GLU A 177 -11.55 13.71 -9.00
N ALA A 178 -12.42 13.15 -9.82
CA ALA A 178 -13.83 12.99 -9.46
C ALA A 178 -14.01 12.04 -8.27
N ASP A 179 -13.23 10.95 -8.25
CA ASP A 179 -13.24 9.99 -7.16
C ASP A 179 -12.76 10.63 -5.85
N ILE A 180 -11.65 11.40 -5.84
CA ILE A 180 -11.16 12.12 -4.66
C ILE A 180 -12.21 13.11 -4.15
N ARG A 181 -12.86 13.90 -5.04
CA ARG A 181 -13.93 14.83 -4.64
C ARG A 181 -15.09 14.11 -3.96
N ALA A 182 -15.46 12.94 -4.45
CA ALA A 182 -16.49 12.12 -3.82
C ALA A 182 -16.06 11.65 -2.41
N GLN A 183 -14.80 11.24 -2.25
CA GLN A 183 -14.28 10.79 -0.95
C GLN A 183 -14.04 11.95 0.03
N ILE A 184 -13.70 13.15 -0.44
CA ILE A 184 -13.63 14.36 0.40
C ILE A 184 -14.99 14.64 1.05
N ARG A 185 -16.08 14.61 0.28
CA ARG A 185 -17.43 14.82 0.83
C ARG A 185 -17.85 13.81 1.91
N ARG A 186 -17.17 12.65 1.96
CA ARG A 186 -17.39 11.60 2.98
C ARG A 186 -16.48 11.73 4.18
N GLY A 187 -15.50 12.63 4.16
CA GLY A 187 -14.44 12.69 5.17
C GLY A 187 -13.57 11.42 5.21
N ALA A 188 -13.39 10.77 4.08
CA ALA A 188 -12.71 9.48 4.02
C ALA A 188 -11.17 9.60 4.13
N CYS A 189 -10.50 8.49 4.50
CA CYS A 189 -9.06 8.36 4.38
C CYS A 189 -8.70 7.86 2.97
N VAL A 190 -7.84 8.60 2.26
CA VAL A 190 -7.44 8.26 0.88
C VAL A 190 -5.93 8.26 0.72
N ARG A 191 -5.41 7.11 0.24
CA ARG A 191 -4.03 6.93 -0.21
C ARG A 191 -3.91 7.30 -1.70
N LEU A 192 -3.17 8.33 -2.01
CA LEU A 192 -2.85 8.70 -3.39
C LEU A 192 -1.55 8.03 -3.82
N VAL A 193 -1.63 7.11 -4.78
CA VAL A 193 -0.49 6.48 -5.43
C VAL A 193 -0.37 6.95 -6.88
N LYS A 194 0.80 6.76 -7.48
CA LYS A 194 1.00 7.04 -8.92
C LYS A 194 0.12 6.16 -9.81
N GLY A 195 0.00 4.88 -9.49
CA GLY A 195 -0.59 3.83 -10.32
C GLY A 195 0.44 3.11 -11.18
N ALA A 196 0.17 1.82 -11.46
CA ALA A 196 1.11 0.92 -12.12
C ALA A 196 0.50 0.01 -13.19
N PHE A 197 -0.82 -0.10 -13.25
CA PHE A 197 -1.49 -0.99 -14.18
C PHE A 197 -1.54 -0.44 -15.61
N VAL A 198 -1.66 -1.33 -16.58
CA VAL A 198 -1.80 -0.95 -17.99
C VAL A 198 -3.23 -0.50 -18.24
N ALA A 199 -3.38 0.67 -18.86
CA ALA A 199 -4.69 1.20 -19.25
C ALA A 199 -4.56 1.95 -20.59
N GLY A 200 -5.69 2.13 -21.28
CA GLY A 200 -5.75 2.87 -22.53
C GLY A 200 -5.60 4.39 -22.32
N ARG A 201 -5.33 5.13 -23.40
CA ARG A 201 -5.17 6.60 -23.37
C ARG A 201 -6.45 7.35 -23.02
N ASP A 202 -7.57 6.75 -23.26
CA ASP A 202 -8.91 7.22 -22.90
C ASP A 202 -9.14 7.20 -21.39
N ILE A 203 -8.50 6.23 -20.70
CA ILE A 203 -8.64 5.98 -19.25
C ILE A 203 -7.52 6.67 -18.47
N ALA A 204 -6.28 6.67 -19.00
CA ALA A 204 -5.09 7.06 -18.26
C ALA A 204 -4.21 8.10 -18.96
N PHE A 205 -3.44 8.83 -18.18
CA PHE A 205 -2.30 9.61 -18.64
C PHE A 205 -1.12 8.68 -18.95
N MET A 206 -0.51 8.85 -20.13
CA MET A 206 0.54 7.91 -20.60
C MET A 206 1.95 8.40 -20.32
N ARG A 207 2.16 9.72 -20.20
CA ARG A 207 3.48 10.32 -19.99
C ARG A 207 3.73 10.57 -18.51
N GLN A 208 4.95 10.28 -18.06
CA GLN A 208 5.34 10.51 -16.66
C GLN A 208 5.17 11.99 -16.23
N THR A 209 5.41 12.92 -17.15
CA THR A 209 5.20 14.35 -16.92
C THR A 209 3.73 14.69 -16.69
N GLU A 210 2.83 14.11 -17.48
CA GLU A 210 1.38 14.30 -17.31
C GLU A 210 0.89 13.74 -15.98
N ILE A 211 1.35 12.53 -15.63
CA ILE A 211 1.02 11.88 -14.34
C ILE A 211 1.52 12.75 -13.18
N LYS A 212 2.73 13.31 -13.28
CA LYS A 212 3.29 14.17 -12.23
C LYS A 212 2.52 15.47 -12.07
N VAL A 213 2.11 16.08 -13.18
CA VAL A 213 1.24 17.28 -13.18
C VAL A 213 -0.10 16.95 -12.53
N ASN A 214 -0.72 15.84 -12.92
CA ASN A 214 -1.98 15.42 -12.32
C ASN A 214 -1.81 15.10 -10.82
N SER A 215 -0.72 14.44 -10.41
CA SER A 215 -0.43 14.17 -8.99
C SER A 215 -0.39 15.46 -8.16
N ARG A 216 0.25 16.53 -8.67
CA ARG A 216 0.25 17.83 -8.00
C ARG A 216 -1.15 18.42 -7.87
N ARG A 217 -1.96 18.35 -8.94
CA ARG A 217 -3.34 18.81 -8.92
C ARG A 217 -4.19 18.05 -7.89
N LEU A 218 -4.00 16.74 -7.80
CA LEU A 218 -4.71 15.90 -6.83
C LEU A 218 -4.25 16.19 -5.39
N ILE A 219 -2.96 16.40 -5.16
CA ILE A 219 -2.41 16.84 -3.87
C ILE A 219 -3.04 18.19 -3.45
N GLU A 220 -3.13 19.16 -4.38
CA GLU A 220 -3.83 20.44 -4.12
C GLU A 220 -5.26 20.23 -3.63
N LEU A 221 -5.98 19.31 -4.27
CA LEU A 221 -7.36 19.00 -3.93
C LEU A 221 -7.45 18.32 -2.55
N MET A 222 -6.57 17.36 -2.27
CA MET A 222 -6.55 16.62 -1.00
C MET A 222 -6.22 17.51 0.20
N PHE A 223 -5.40 18.55 0.00
CA PHE A 223 -5.09 19.54 1.03
C PHE A 223 -5.98 20.78 0.98
N SER A 224 -7.11 20.76 0.26
CA SER A 224 -8.03 21.88 0.21
C SER A 224 -8.66 22.18 1.58
N ARG A 225 -9.21 23.40 1.75
CA ARG A 225 -9.99 23.76 2.92
C ARG A 225 -11.24 22.86 3.04
N GLU A 226 -11.92 22.61 1.92
CA GLU A 226 -13.06 21.69 1.86
C GLU A 226 -12.71 20.29 2.40
N ALA A 227 -11.55 19.75 2.02
CA ALA A 227 -11.09 18.45 2.50
C ALA A 227 -10.86 18.47 4.03
N ARG A 228 -10.23 19.51 4.54
CA ARG A 228 -9.99 19.66 5.97
C ARG A 228 -11.27 19.83 6.77
N ASP A 229 -12.17 20.70 6.31
CA ASP A 229 -13.45 20.95 6.97
C ASP A 229 -14.35 19.71 6.99
N ALA A 230 -14.20 18.81 5.97
CA ALA A 230 -14.90 17.54 5.90
C ALA A 230 -14.27 16.41 6.75
N GLY A 231 -13.12 16.64 7.39
CA GLY A 231 -12.40 15.60 8.14
C GLY A 231 -11.72 14.56 7.26
N PHE A 232 -11.45 14.90 5.98
CA PHE A 232 -10.74 14.04 5.05
C PHE A 232 -9.30 13.80 5.51
N TYR A 233 -8.78 12.58 5.34
CA TYR A 233 -7.42 12.23 5.74
C TYR A 233 -6.55 11.89 4.52
N PRO A 234 -5.63 12.81 4.10
CA PRO A 234 -4.72 12.57 3.00
C PRO A 234 -3.59 11.62 3.36
N SER A 235 -3.35 10.57 2.57
CA SER A 235 -2.14 9.77 2.59
C SER A 235 -1.41 9.90 1.25
N ILE A 236 -0.20 10.45 1.25
CA ILE A 236 0.60 10.74 0.05
C ILE A 236 1.62 9.64 -0.15
N ALA A 237 1.29 8.66 -0.99
CA ALA A 237 2.10 7.46 -1.22
C ALA A 237 3.03 7.63 -2.42
N THR A 238 4.21 8.20 -2.18
CA THR A 238 5.20 8.47 -3.24
C THR A 238 6.64 8.44 -2.74
N HIS A 239 7.57 8.02 -3.63
CA HIS A 239 9.02 8.13 -3.44
C HIS A 239 9.64 9.32 -4.21
N ASP A 240 8.82 10.17 -4.83
CA ASP A 240 9.25 11.36 -5.57
C ASP A 240 9.42 12.54 -4.61
N ASP A 241 10.68 12.95 -4.37
CA ASP A 241 11.03 14.05 -3.46
C ASP A 241 10.31 15.36 -3.80
N GLN A 242 10.09 15.63 -5.09
CA GLN A 242 9.42 16.85 -5.51
C GLN A 242 7.92 16.82 -5.20
N LEU A 243 7.28 15.64 -5.24
CA LEU A 243 5.88 15.51 -4.83
C LEU A 243 5.74 15.55 -3.32
N GLN A 244 6.69 14.97 -2.57
CA GLN A 244 6.72 15.07 -1.11
C GLN A 244 6.91 16.52 -0.65
N ALA A 245 7.90 17.23 -1.21
CA ALA A 245 8.13 18.63 -0.91
C ALA A 245 6.92 19.52 -1.26
N TYR A 246 6.28 19.23 -2.39
CA TYR A 246 5.07 19.94 -2.80
C TYR A 246 3.89 19.69 -1.84
N ALA A 247 3.71 18.44 -1.39
CA ALA A 247 2.67 18.11 -0.40
C ALA A 247 2.90 18.82 0.93
N LEU A 248 4.14 18.86 1.44
CA LEU A 248 4.52 19.60 2.64
C LEU A 248 4.23 21.11 2.51
N GLU A 249 4.61 21.68 1.37
CA GLU A 249 4.33 23.09 1.08
C GLU A 249 2.83 23.39 1.09
N ARG A 250 2.03 22.54 0.45
CA ARG A 250 0.56 22.70 0.40
C ARG A 250 -0.10 22.52 1.75
N ALA A 251 0.34 21.50 2.50
CA ALA A 251 -0.13 21.27 3.87
C ALA A 251 0.13 22.48 4.76
N GLY A 252 1.38 22.97 4.79
CA GLY A 252 1.76 24.13 5.59
C GLY A 252 1.02 25.40 5.19
N ALA A 253 0.93 25.72 3.87
CA ALA A 253 0.24 26.89 3.35
C ALA A 253 -1.27 26.91 3.68
N ARG A 254 -1.88 25.75 3.96
CA ARG A 254 -3.31 25.62 4.27
C ARG A 254 -3.59 25.23 5.73
N GLY A 255 -2.56 25.30 6.56
CA GLY A 255 -2.66 25.11 8.01
C GLY A 255 -2.93 23.67 8.45
N TRP A 256 -2.64 22.67 7.62
CA TRP A 256 -2.63 21.27 8.03
C TRP A 256 -1.45 21.00 8.97
N ARG A 257 -1.68 20.22 10.01
CA ARG A 257 -0.68 19.86 11.01
C ARG A 257 -0.21 18.42 10.82
N ALA A 258 1.00 18.12 11.25
CA ALA A 258 1.50 16.76 11.33
C ALA A 258 0.51 15.87 12.10
N GLY A 259 0.21 14.69 11.54
CA GLY A 259 -0.80 13.78 12.07
C GLY A 259 -2.21 13.96 11.49
N GLU A 260 -2.52 15.10 10.85
CA GLU A 260 -3.77 15.27 10.09
C GLU A 260 -3.66 14.69 8.65
N TYR A 261 -2.48 14.24 8.27
CA TYR A 261 -2.14 13.54 7.02
C TYR A 261 -0.91 12.66 7.24
N GLU A 262 -0.58 11.83 6.28
CA GLU A 262 0.63 11.00 6.34
C GLU A 262 1.31 10.84 4.98
N PHE A 263 2.60 10.49 5.04
CA PHE A 263 3.36 10.00 3.88
C PHE A 263 3.45 8.50 3.93
N GLU A 264 3.23 7.84 2.78
CA GLU A 264 3.42 6.39 2.69
C GLU A 264 4.54 6.04 1.69
N MET A 265 5.33 5.03 2.05
CA MET A 265 6.42 4.53 1.23
C MET A 265 6.49 3.01 1.32
N LEU A 266 7.17 2.39 0.37
CA LEU A 266 7.35 0.94 0.37
C LEU A 266 8.56 0.56 1.23
N LEU A 267 8.44 -0.52 2.01
CA LEU A 267 9.56 -1.10 2.74
C LEU A 267 10.75 -1.37 1.82
N GLY A 268 11.95 -1.01 2.24
CA GLY A 268 13.19 -1.22 1.49
C GLY A 268 13.43 -0.25 0.34
N VAL A 269 12.53 0.71 0.11
CA VAL A 269 12.67 1.72 -0.94
C VAL A 269 12.86 3.08 -0.28
N ARG A 270 14.08 3.65 -0.39
CA ARG A 270 14.42 4.96 0.15
C ARG A 270 14.08 5.12 1.64
N GLY A 271 14.54 4.17 2.46
CA GLY A 271 14.37 4.21 3.91
C GLY A 271 14.96 5.48 4.55
N ASP A 272 16.06 6.00 3.99
CA ASP A 272 16.66 7.28 4.33
C ASP A 272 15.68 8.46 4.29
N VAL A 273 14.82 8.49 3.28
CA VAL A 273 13.80 9.53 3.13
C VAL A 273 12.67 9.34 4.13
N ALA A 274 12.20 8.12 4.33
CA ALA A 274 11.16 7.81 5.31
C ALA A 274 11.60 8.22 6.72
N GLU A 275 12.81 7.85 7.13
CA GLU A 275 13.40 8.23 8.43
C GLU A 275 13.59 9.76 8.55
N ASN A 276 13.99 10.45 7.47
CA ASN A 276 14.15 11.88 7.49
C ASN A 276 12.81 12.61 7.68
N LEU A 277 11.75 12.17 6.99
CA LEU A 277 10.40 12.72 7.18
C LEU A 277 9.92 12.49 8.62
N ALA A 278 10.07 11.29 9.17
CA ALA A 278 9.69 10.96 10.54
C ALA A 278 10.47 11.80 11.57
N ARG A 279 11.80 11.99 11.40
CA ARG A 279 12.62 12.87 12.26
C ARG A 279 12.23 14.34 12.21
N ARG A 280 11.57 14.78 11.13
CA ARG A 280 11.02 16.14 11.01
C ARG A 280 9.63 16.27 11.64
N GLY A 281 9.12 15.20 12.26
CA GLY A 281 7.83 15.18 12.93
C GLY A 281 6.65 14.84 12.01
N GLU A 282 6.91 14.48 10.75
CA GLU A 282 5.86 14.05 9.83
C GLU A 282 5.40 12.64 10.18
N ARG A 283 4.09 12.36 10.00
CA ARG A 283 3.60 11.00 10.12
C ARG A 283 3.98 10.21 8.88
N VAL A 284 4.72 9.13 9.08
CA VAL A 284 5.21 8.26 8.02
C VAL A 284 4.72 6.84 8.24
N ARG A 285 4.24 6.22 7.18
CA ARG A 285 3.83 4.81 7.16
C ARG A 285 4.62 4.05 6.10
N LEU A 286 5.09 2.86 6.43
CA LEU A 286 5.63 1.94 5.44
C LEU A 286 4.63 0.85 5.11
N TYR A 287 4.48 0.57 3.83
CA TYR A 287 3.79 -0.60 3.33
C TYR A 287 4.65 -1.82 3.58
N LEU A 288 4.16 -2.75 4.40
CA LEU A 288 4.87 -3.90 4.94
C LEU A 288 4.28 -5.20 4.38
N PRO A 289 4.71 -5.67 3.21
CA PRO A 289 4.28 -6.97 2.71
C PRO A 289 4.86 -8.08 3.59
N PHE A 290 4.08 -9.13 3.82
CA PHE A 290 4.53 -10.31 4.54
C PHE A 290 3.90 -11.59 3.97
N GLY A 291 4.53 -12.73 4.21
CA GLY A 291 4.06 -14.02 3.70
C GLY A 291 5.15 -14.79 2.97
N ARG A 292 4.88 -16.07 2.73
CA ARG A 292 5.86 -16.99 2.11
C ARG A 292 6.01 -16.78 0.60
N ASP A 293 5.03 -16.18 -0.06
CA ASP A 293 5.05 -15.95 -1.52
C ASP A 293 5.64 -14.58 -1.91
N TRP A 294 6.76 -14.25 -1.31
CA TRP A 294 7.43 -12.95 -1.44
C TRP A 294 8.17 -12.73 -2.78
N TRP A 295 8.54 -13.82 -3.49
CA TRP A 295 9.41 -13.75 -4.67
C TRP A 295 8.86 -12.84 -5.80
N PRO A 296 7.61 -12.97 -6.25
CA PRO A 296 7.07 -12.11 -7.31
C PRO A 296 7.08 -10.63 -6.91
N TYR A 297 6.77 -10.33 -5.66
CA TYR A 297 6.78 -8.99 -5.13
C TYR A 297 8.20 -8.39 -5.12
N ALA A 298 9.18 -9.07 -4.52
CA ALA A 298 10.56 -8.58 -4.42
C ALA A 298 11.19 -8.36 -5.80
N VAL A 299 10.98 -9.28 -6.74
CA VAL A 299 11.49 -9.16 -8.10
C VAL A 299 10.90 -7.95 -8.84
N ARG A 300 9.60 -7.66 -8.65
CA ARG A 300 9.00 -6.44 -9.21
C ARG A 300 9.65 -5.18 -8.65
N ARG A 301 9.91 -5.11 -7.33
CA ARG A 301 10.59 -3.95 -6.70
C ARG A 301 11.99 -3.72 -7.25
N ILE A 302 12.71 -4.80 -7.54
CA ILE A 302 14.02 -4.72 -8.20
C ILE A 302 13.87 -4.22 -9.65
N GLY A 303 12.88 -4.73 -10.37
CA GLY A 303 12.62 -4.37 -11.77
C GLY A 303 12.26 -2.89 -11.99
N GLU A 304 11.71 -2.23 -10.98
CA GLU A 304 11.36 -0.80 -11.04
C GLU A 304 12.59 0.11 -11.06
N ASN A 305 13.69 -0.31 -10.42
CA ASN A 305 14.93 0.47 -10.40
C ASN A 305 16.13 -0.41 -10.80
N PRO A 306 16.70 -0.20 -12.00
CA PRO A 306 17.87 -0.97 -12.45
C PRO A 306 19.08 -0.90 -11.51
N ARG A 307 19.20 0.14 -10.69
CA ARG A 307 20.26 0.24 -9.66
C ARG A 307 20.14 -0.85 -8.59
N ASN A 308 18.96 -1.44 -8.43
CA ASN A 308 18.74 -2.58 -7.53
C ASN A 308 19.16 -3.92 -8.16
N ALA A 309 19.57 -3.95 -9.43
CA ALA A 309 20.05 -5.15 -10.10
C ALA A 309 21.30 -5.74 -9.42
N THR A 310 22.15 -4.89 -8.87
CA THR A 310 23.32 -5.32 -8.09
C THR A 310 22.93 -6.10 -6.84
N LEU A 311 21.77 -5.84 -6.26
CA LEU A 311 21.25 -6.59 -5.12
C LEU A 311 20.83 -8.01 -5.52
N LEU A 312 20.18 -8.14 -6.70
CA LEU A 312 19.82 -9.45 -7.25
C LEU A 312 21.09 -10.25 -7.58
N LEU A 313 22.08 -9.61 -8.22
CA LEU A 313 23.36 -10.27 -8.54
C LEU A 313 24.10 -10.71 -7.27
N ARG A 314 24.21 -9.87 -6.25
CA ARG A 314 24.82 -10.23 -4.97
C ARG A 314 24.08 -11.38 -4.29
N SER A 315 22.73 -11.36 -4.32
CA SER A 315 21.93 -12.43 -3.75
C SER A 315 22.05 -13.76 -4.52
N LEU A 316 22.36 -13.72 -5.82
CA LEU A 316 22.62 -14.92 -6.63
C LEU A 316 24.02 -15.51 -6.43
N VAL A 317 25.01 -14.69 -6.06
CA VAL A 317 26.42 -15.09 -5.90
C VAL A 317 26.78 -15.36 -4.42
N GLY A 318 25.83 -15.10 -3.49
CA GLY A 318 26.03 -15.36 -2.05
C GLY A 318 27.01 -14.41 -1.35
N ILE A 319 27.22 -13.19 -1.91
CA ILE A 319 28.12 -12.16 -1.37
C ILE A 319 27.29 -10.94 -0.90
#